data_a1d9cabb4c65928613bac3d07ad80e1d
#
_entry.id   a1d9cabb4c65928613bac3d07ad80e1d
#
_cell.length_a   1.000
_cell.length_b   1.000
_cell.length_c   1.000
_cell.angle_alpha   90.00
_cell.angle_beta   90.00
_cell.angle_gamma   90.00
#
_symmetry.space_group_name_H-M   'P 1'
#
loop_
_entity.id
_entity.type
_entity.pdbx_description
1 polymer ?
#
loop_
_entity_poly.entity_id
_entity_poly.type
_entity_poly.pdbx_seq_one_letter_code
_entity_poly.pdbx_strand_id
1 'polypeptide(L)'
;MLSSLSLNTFLNAMTYPDKTVYPIASCNDKDFQNLIHVYLDAVFYPNIYKEPKIFMQEGWHYHIENPDEEIKYNGVVYNEMKGAFSSPDDVLDRTVLNALYPDNTYSNESGGDPDNIPELSYEEFLDFHRRYYHPSNSYIYLYGNMDMEERLQYLDEAYLSKFDYLEIDSSIEPQQPFEAPVYVEKQYSVTDDEDCEEGTYLSYNTCVSTSLDREKYVAFQILDYALCSAPGAPLKQALIEKNIGKDVYSIYENGIYQPYFSIVAKGANL
;
A
#
# COMPACT_ATOMS: atom_id res chain seq x y z
N MET A 1 -11.90 18.30 8.36
CA MET A 1 -11.83 19.65 9.02
C MET A 1 -10.77 20.58 8.43
N LEU A 2 -9.58 20.09 8.06
CA LEU A 2 -8.52 20.91 7.41
C LEU A 2 -8.93 21.40 6.01
N SER A 3 -9.63 20.58 5.23
CA SER A 3 -10.04 20.89 3.86
C SER A 3 -11.00 22.08 3.72
N SER A 4 -11.65 22.51 4.79
CA SER A 4 -12.57 23.66 4.76
C SER A 4 -11.93 25.02 5.11
N LEU A 5 -10.66 25.01 5.51
CA LEU A 5 -9.93 26.20 5.97
C LEU A 5 -8.67 26.49 5.15
N SER A 6 -8.25 25.60 4.25
CA SER A 6 -7.05 25.73 3.44
C SER A 6 -7.39 25.95 1.96
N LEU A 7 -6.50 26.65 1.25
CA LEU A 7 -6.54 26.86 -0.20
C LEU A 7 -5.74 25.76 -0.91
N ASN A 8 -5.79 24.54 -0.37
CA ASN A 8 -5.04 23.41 -0.91
C ASN A 8 -5.64 22.93 -2.25
N THR A 9 -4.78 22.49 -3.14
CA THR A 9 -5.17 21.78 -4.35
C THR A 9 -5.16 20.27 -4.15
N PHE A 10 -4.33 19.78 -3.23
CA PHE A 10 -4.21 18.36 -2.91
C PHE A 10 -3.71 18.15 -1.47
N LEU A 11 -4.26 17.16 -0.80
CA LEU A 11 -3.94 16.78 0.57
C LEU A 11 -4.27 15.31 0.76
N ASN A 12 -3.27 14.48 1.08
CA ASN A 12 -3.47 13.05 1.28
C ASN A 12 -2.42 12.43 2.23
N ALA A 13 -2.65 11.19 2.62
CA ALA A 13 -1.68 10.27 3.19
C ALA A 13 -1.83 8.93 2.47
N MET A 14 -0.73 8.34 2.02
CA MET A 14 -0.72 7.13 1.20
C MET A 14 0.22 6.11 1.82
N THR A 15 -0.30 4.92 2.09
CA THR A 15 0.47 3.79 2.61
C THR A 15 0.82 2.84 1.46
N TYR A 16 2.09 2.53 1.33
CA TYR A 16 2.64 1.58 0.38
C TYR A 16 3.32 0.42 1.14
N PRO A 17 3.65 -0.68 0.47
CA PRO A 17 4.28 -1.82 1.14
C PRO A 17 5.62 -1.50 1.85
N ASP A 18 6.33 -0.47 1.42
CA ASP A 18 7.67 -0.12 1.88
C ASP A 18 7.83 1.34 2.32
N LYS A 19 6.79 2.15 2.25
CA LYS A 19 6.82 3.57 2.61
C LYS A 19 5.45 4.12 2.91
N THR A 20 5.40 5.20 3.67
CA THR A 20 4.21 6.04 3.80
C THR A 20 4.54 7.43 3.28
N VAL A 21 3.67 8.00 2.47
CA VAL A 21 3.88 9.29 1.81
C VAL A 21 2.78 10.27 2.22
N TYR A 22 3.16 11.48 2.54
CA TYR A 22 2.27 12.56 2.97
C TYR A 22 2.34 13.74 1.97
N PRO A 23 1.72 13.60 0.78
CA PRO A 23 1.78 14.62 -0.25
C PRO A 23 0.81 15.75 0.03
N ILE A 24 1.31 16.98 -0.19
CA ILE A 24 0.52 18.21 -0.12
C ILE A 24 0.83 19.08 -1.34
N ALA A 25 -0.14 19.85 -1.80
CA ALA A 25 0.07 20.87 -2.83
C ALA A 25 -0.86 22.07 -2.62
N SER A 26 -0.34 23.28 -2.78
CA SER A 26 -1.11 24.50 -2.77
C SER A 26 -0.55 25.51 -3.79
N CYS A 27 -1.44 26.30 -4.37
CA CYS A 27 -1.07 27.41 -5.25
C CYS A 27 -0.83 28.72 -4.46
N ASN A 28 -1.03 28.72 -3.15
CA ASN A 28 -0.82 29.86 -2.27
C ASN A 28 0.34 29.59 -1.33
N ASP A 29 1.34 30.45 -1.36
CA ASP A 29 2.59 30.28 -0.62
C ASP A 29 2.40 30.22 0.90
N LYS A 30 1.53 31.06 1.46
CA LYS A 30 1.21 31.07 2.89
C LYS A 30 0.44 29.81 3.31
N ASP A 31 -0.48 29.35 2.49
CA ASP A 31 -1.21 28.12 2.71
C ASP A 31 -0.27 26.90 2.63
N PHE A 32 0.62 26.88 1.66
CA PHE A 32 1.65 25.84 1.54
C PHE A 32 2.53 25.76 2.80
N GLN A 33 2.96 26.90 3.32
CA GLN A 33 3.71 26.96 4.58
C GLN A 33 2.91 26.38 5.76
N ASN A 34 1.62 26.70 5.86
CA ASN A 34 0.75 26.15 6.89
C ASN A 34 0.55 24.64 6.74
N LEU A 35 0.42 24.15 5.51
CA LEU A 35 0.30 22.69 5.24
C LEU A 35 1.59 21.96 5.62
N ILE A 36 2.76 22.50 5.30
CA ILE A 36 4.05 21.95 5.75
C ILE A 36 4.06 21.81 7.27
N HIS A 37 3.69 22.88 7.99
CA HIS A 37 3.64 22.86 9.45
C HIS A 37 2.71 21.78 9.99
N VAL A 38 1.47 21.73 9.50
CA VAL A 38 0.46 20.77 9.96
C VAL A 38 0.89 19.33 9.71
N TYR A 39 1.46 19.05 8.52
CA TYR A 39 1.85 17.70 8.17
C TYR A 39 3.10 17.22 8.91
N LEU A 40 4.12 18.07 9.04
CA LEU A 40 5.31 17.71 9.81
C LEU A 40 4.99 17.55 11.30
N ASP A 41 4.10 18.38 11.83
CA ASP A 41 3.63 18.25 13.20
C ASP A 41 2.87 16.92 13.39
N ALA A 42 1.97 16.58 12.47
CA ALA A 42 1.23 15.32 12.52
C ALA A 42 2.13 14.08 12.35
N VAL A 43 3.20 14.17 11.56
CA VAL A 43 4.12 13.05 11.31
C VAL A 43 5.11 12.87 12.47
N PHE A 44 5.75 13.94 12.96
CA PHE A 44 6.80 13.84 13.97
C PHE A 44 6.30 14.01 15.41
N TYR A 45 5.18 14.70 15.62
CA TYR A 45 4.62 14.99 16.94
C TYR A 45 3.12 14.62 17.05
N PRO A 46 2.71 13.43 16.61
CA PRO A 46 1.29 13.06 16.57
C PRO A 46 0.69 12.98 17.97
N ASN A 47 -0.60 13.29 18.06
CA ASN A 47 -1.34 13.20 19.31
C ASN A 47 -1.62 11.77 19.79
N ILE A 48 -1.23 10.76 19.02
CA ILE A 48 -1.40 9.34 19.38
C ILE A 48 -0.80 8.98 20.73
N TYR A 49 0.26 9.67 21.18
CA TYR A 49 0.90 9.45 22.48
C TYR A 49 0.12 10.02 23.68
N LYS A 50 -0.81 10.92 23.42
CA LYS A 50 -1.58 11.63 24.46
C LYS A 50 -3.03 11.16 24.52
N GLU A 51 -3.56 10.65 23.40
CA GLU A 51 -4.97 10.32 23.26
C GLU A 51 -5.16 8.93 22.65
N PRO A 52 -5.25 7.88 23.49
CA PRO A 52 -5.43 6.49 23.02
C PRO A 52 -6.70 6.28 22.19
N LYS A 53 -7.70 7.16 22.33
CA LYS A 53 -8.94 7.04 21.56
C LYS A 53 -8.73 7.23 20.05
N ILE A 54 -7.63 7.87 19.63
CA ILE A 54 -7.25 7.98 18.22
C ILE A 54 -7.02 6.58 17.65
N PHE A 55 -6.24 5.73 18.34
CA PHE A 55 -6.04 4.34 17.94
C PHE A 55 -7.34 3.56 17.90
N MET A 56 -8.21 3.72 18.90
CA MET A 56 -9.49 3.02 18.95
C MET A 56 -10.44 3.45 17.84
N GLN A 57 -10.47 4.72 17.51
CA GLN A 57 -11.34 5.25 16.46
C GLN A 57 -10.85 4.89 15.07
N GLU A 58 -9.56 5.14 14.80
CA GLU A 58 -8.98 4.97 13.46
C GLU A 58 -8.57 3.51 13.20
N GLY A 59 -8.00 2.82 14.17
CA GLY A 59 -7.57 1.43 14.05
C GLY A 59 -8.72 0.45 14.24
N TRP A 60 -8.93 0.04 15.49
CA TRP A 60 -10.00 -0.88 15.85
C TRP A 60 -10.42 -0.76 17.32
N HIS A 61 -11.67 -1.18 17.63
CA HIS A 61 -12.20 -1.29 18.97
C HIS A 61 -13.38 -2.28 19.02
N TYR A 62 -13.72 -2.74 20.22
CA TYR A 62 -14.97 -3.47 20.44
C TYR A 62 -16.15 -2.52 20.37
N HIS A 63 -17.18 -2.88 19.63
CA HIS A 63 -18.40 -2.09 19.44
C HIS A 63 -19.64 -2.91 19.72
N ILE A 64 -20.61 -2.30 20.39
CA ILE A 64 -21.95 -2.83 20.62
C ILE A 64 -22.96 -1.69 20.49
N GLU A 65 -23.98 -1.88 19.67
CA GLU A 65 -25.04 -0.88 19.49
C GLU A 65 -26.13 -1.02 20.56
N ASN A 66 -26.55 -2.25 20.83
CA ASN A 66 -27.55 -2.54 21.83
C ASN A 66 -27.01 -3.62 22.81
N PRO A 67 -27.40 -3.56 24.11
CA PRO A 67 -26.90 -4.49 25.13
C PRO A 67 -27.15 -5.98 24.85
N ASP A 68 -28.14 -6.29 24.02
CA ASP A 68 -28.54 -7.66 23.69
C ASP A 68 -27.89 -8.18 22.39
N GLU A 69 -27.07 -7.36 21.71
CA GLU A 69 -26.37 -7.73 20.48
C GLU A 69 -24.98 -8.29 20.76
N GLU A 70 -24.44 -8.99 19.76
CA GLU A 70 -23.07 -9.47 19.81
C GLU A 70 -22.08 -8.31 19.69
N ILE A 71 -21.00 -8.40 20.46
CA ILE A 71 -19.87 -7.46 20.34
C ILE A 71 -19.18 -7.70 19.00
N LYS A 72 -18.95 -6.62 18.27
CA LYS A 72 -18.28 -6.61 16.96
C LYS A 72 -16.99 -5.81 17.02
N TYR A 73 -16.09 -6.07 16.09
CA TYR A 73 -14.98 -5.17 15.80
C TYR A 73 -15.46 -4.01 14.95
N ASN A 74 -14.94 -2.82 15.22
CA ASN A 74 -15.22 -1.59 14.49
C ASN A 74 -13.97 -0.70 14.52
N GLY A 75 -13.83 0.20 13.55
CA GLY A 75 -12.72 1.12 13.39
C GLY A 75 -12.63 1.55 11.93
N VAL A 76 -12.06 2.72 11.66
CA VAL A 76 -12.00 3.24 10.29
C VAL A 76 -11.18 2.29 9.41
N VAL A 77 -9.92 2.04 9.78
CA VAL A 77 -9.02 1.15 9.03
C VAL A 77 -9.54 -0.29 8.99
N TYR A 78 -10.03 -0.82 10.12
CA TYR A 78 -10.60 -2.15 10.17
C TYR A 78 -11.75 -2.34 9.17
N ASN A 79 -12.70 -1.40 9.13
CA ASN A 79 -13.85 -1.48 8.23
C ASN A 79 -13.47 -1.29 6.77
N GLU A 80 -12.51 -0.39 6.49
CA GLU A 80 -11.97 -0.16 5.14
C GLU A 80 -11.31 -1.44 4.61
N MET A 81 -10.43 -2.04 5.39
CA MET A 81 -9.72 -3.26 4.99
C MET A 81 -10.65 -4.46 4.87
N LYS A 82 -11.63 -4.59 5.76
CA LYS A 82 -12.66 -5.62 5.62
C LYS A 82 -13.46 -5.47 4.32
N GLY A 83 -13.74 -4.24 3.89
CA GLY A 83 -14.37 -3.96 2.61
C GLY A 83 -13.45 -4.31 1.42
N ALA A 84 -12.19 -3.91 1.47
CA ALA A 84 -11.21 -4.21 0.42
C ALA A 84 -11.04 -5.72 0.22
N PHE A 85 -10.96 -6.51 1.30
CA PHE A 85 -10.81 -7.97 1.22
C PHE A 85 -12.07 -8.74 0.76
N SER A 86 -13.13 -8.06 0.44
CA SER A 86 -14.31 -8.70 -0.19
C SER A 86 -14.19 -8.83 -1.71
N SER A 87 -13.22 -8.17 -2.35
CA SER A 87 -12.98 -8.24 -3.79
C SER A 87 -12.09 -9.45 -4.16
N PRO A 88 -12.46 -10.27 -5.15
CA PRO A 88 -11.61 -11.37 -5.62
C PRO A 88 -10.25 -10.91 -6.15
N ASP A 89 -10.17 -9.74 -6.77
CA ASP A 89 -8.93 -9.14 -7.26
C ASP A 89 -7.97 -8.82 -6.12
N ASP A 90 -8.48 -8.21 -5.04
CA ASP A 90 -7.65 -7.88 -3.86
C ASP A 90 -7.16 -9.14 -3.14
N VAL A 91 -7.99 -10.19 -3.06
CA VAL A 91 -7.57 -11.49 -2.54
C VAL A 91 -6.47 -12.12 -3.38
N LEU A 92 -6.57 -12.01 -4.72
CA LEU A 92 -5.55 -12.49 -5.65
C LEU A 92 -4.24 -11.72 -5.45
N ASP A 93 -4.27 -10.39 -5.50
CA ASP A 93 -3.08 -9.54 -5.41
C ASP A 93 -2.33 -9.76 -4.10
N ARG A 94 -3.05 -9.84 -2.98
CA ARG A 94 -2.45 -10.17 -1.70
C ARG A 94 -1.84 -11.58 -1.68
N THR A 95 -2.53 -12.56 -2.23
CA THR A 95 -2.03 -13.94 -2.30
C THR A 95 -0.76 -14.02 -3.14
N VAL A 96 -0.70 -13.27 -4.23
CA VAL A 96 0.49 -13.15 -5.08
C VAL A 96 1.66 -12.55 -4.31
N LEU A 97 1.46 -11.44 -3.61
CA LEU A 97 2.51 -10.79 -2.82
C LEU A 97 3.02 -11.71 -1.68
N ASN A 98 2.11 -12.33 -0.93
CA ASN A 98 2.47 -13.29 0.11
C ASN A 98 3.30 -14.47 -0.44
N ALA A 99 2.94 -14.98 -1.63
CA ALA A 99 3.62 -16.10 -2.23
C ALA A 99 4.96 -15.74 -2.85
N LEU A 100 5.10 -14.55 -3.44
CA LEU A 100 6.33 -14.08 -4.06
C LEU A 100 7.38 -13.57 -3.05
N TYR A 101 6.95 -13.03 -1.91
CA TYR A 101 7.82 -12.34 -0.95
C TYR A 101 7.64 -12.82 0.49
N PRO A 102 7.63 -14.14 0.80
CA PRO A 102 7.32 -14.64 2.14
C PRO A 102 8.30 -14.15 3.22
N ASP A 103 9.52 -13.76 2.86
CA ASP A 103 10.60 -13.48 3.80
C ASP A 103 10.85 -11.98 4.03
N ASN A 104 10.06 -11.09 3.42
CA ASN A 104 10.24 -9.65 3.59
C ASN A 104 8.91 -8.89 3.73
N THR A 105 9.00 -7.55 3.85
CA THR A 105 7.84 -6.70 4.13
C THR A 105 6.75 -6.74 3.06
N TYR A 106 7.07 -7.09 1.82
CA TYR A 106 6.09 -7.16 0.72
C TYR A 106 5.09 -8.30 0.88
N SER A 107 5.33 -9.26 1.79
CA SER A 107 4.33 -10.26 2.16
C SER A 107 3.16 -9.68 2.95
N ASN A 108 3.34 -8.53 3.58
CA ASN A 108 2.31 -7.92 4.42
C ASN A 108 1.40 -7.01 3.59
N GLU A 109 0.12 -6.99 3.96
CA GLU A 109 -0.82 -6.00 3.44
C GLU A 109 -0.56 -4.63 4.08
N SER A 110 -0.31 -3.60 3.26
CA SER A 110 0.07 -2.27 3.75
C SER A 110 -1.04 -1.55 4.54
N GLY A 111 -2.30 -1.85 4.25
CA GLY A 111 -3.45 -1.35 5.01
C GLY A 111 -3.79 -2.20 6.23
N GLY A 112 -3.18 -3.37 6.35
CA GLY A 112 -3.44 -4.35 7.39
C GLY A 112 -4.46 -5.43 7.00
N ASP A 113 -4.23 -6.64 7.46
CA ASP A 113 -5.17 -7.75 7.28
C ASP A 113 -6.29 -7.66 8.33
N PRO A 114 -7.57 -7.63 7.95
CA PRO A 114 -8.67 -7.50 8.89
C PRO A 114 -8.76 -8.65 9.91
N ASP A 115 -8.18 -9.82 9.63
CA ASP A 115 -8.10 -10.91 10.59
C ASP A 115 -7.02 -10.65 11.66
N ASN A 116 -5.98 -9.87 11.33
CA ASN A 116 -4.86 -9.56 12.23
C ASN A 116 -4.97 -8.17 12.87
N ILE A 117 -5.68 -7.21 12.27
CA ILE A 117 -5.83 -5.85 12.83
C ILE A 117 -6.31 -5.88 14.29
N PRO A 118 -7.29 -6.74 14.71
CA PRO A 118 -7.74 -6.80 16.09
C PRO A 118 -6.73 -7.39 17.09
N GLU A 119 -5.62 -7.94 16.61
CA GLU A 119 -4.52 -8.42 17.46
C GLU A 119 -3.54 -7.30 17.83
N LEU A 120 -3.54 -6.19 17.05
CA LEU A 120 -2.64 -5.07 17.27
C LEU A 120 -3.01 -4.31 18.55
N SER A 121 -2.07 -4.22 19.46
CA SER A 121 -2.21 -3.43 20.67
C SER A 121 -1.83 -1.96 20.46
N TYR A 122 -2.33 -1.09 21.32
CA TYR A 122 -1.96 0.32 21.34
C TYR A 122 -0.44 0.53 21.55
N GLU A 123 0.19 -0.30 22.38
CA GLU A 123 1.64 -0.20 22.63
C GLU A 123 2.46 -0.59 21.40
N GLU A 124 2.09 -1.62 20.66
CA GLU A 124 2.75 -1.99 19.41
C GLU A 124 2.60 -0.90 18.36
N PHE A 125 1.42 -0.30 18.26
CA PHE A 125 1.17 0.84 17.38
C PHE A 125 2.08 2.04 17.71
N LEU A 126 2.23 2.39 18.98
CA LEU A 126 3.14 3.46 19.40
C LEU A 126 4.61 3.10 19.18
N ASP A 127 4.98 1.83 19.40
CA ASP A 127 6.35 1.35 19.20
C ASP A 127 6.77 1.40 17.72
N PHE A 128 5.86 1.07 16.81
CA PHE A 128 6.09 1.22 15.38
C PHE A 128 6.42 2.67 15.01
N HIS A 129 5.62 3.62 15.49
CA HIS A 129 5.89 5.04 15.25
C HIS A 129 7.24 5.47 15.83
N ARG A 130 7.57 5.11 17.06
CA ARG A 130 8.85 5.45 17.70
C ARG A 130 10.05 4.92 16.91
N ARG A 131 9.94 3.72 16.34
CA ARG A 131 11.07 3.07 15.62
C ARG A 131 11.32 3.66 14.25
N TYR A 132 10.27 4.00 13.52
CA TYR A 132 10.39 4.30 12.10
C TYR A 132 10.12 5.76 11.73
N TYR A 133 9.32 6.49 12.52
CA TYR A 133 8.94 7.87 12.24
C TYR A 133 9.93 8.86 12.86
N HIS A 134 11.07 8.99 12.21
CA HIS A 134 12.14 9.89 12.61
C HIS A 134 12.73 10.60 11.38
N PRO A 135 13.19 11.87 11.47
CA PRO A 135 13.78 12.57 10.32
C PRO A 135 14.92 11.82 9.65
N SER A 136 15.72 11.04 10.41
CA SER A 136 16.80 10.21 9.85
C SER A 136 16.30 9.07 8.95
N ASN A 137 15.01 8.71 9.02
CA ASN A 137 14.34 7.71 8.18
C ASN A 137 13.31 8.34 7.26
N SER A 138 13.51 9.60 6.85
CA SER A 138 12.56 10.33 6.02
C SER A 138 13.24 11.01 4.83
N TYR A 139 12.46 11.21 3.78
CA TYR A 139 12.82 12.05 2.65
C TYR A 139 11.79 13.18 2.53
N ILE A 140 12.26 14.42 2.59
CA ILE A 140 11.42 15.60 2.37
C ILE A 140 11.71 16.11 0.97
N TYR A 141 10.69 16.09 0.10
CA TYR A 141 10.78 16.54 -1.27
C TYR A 141 9.97 17.81 -1.48
N LEU A 142 10.65 18.88 -1.92
CA LEU A 142 10.03 20.16 -2.23
C LEU A 142 10.09 20.41 -3.75
N TYR A 143 8.97 20.78 -4.35
CA TYR A 143 8.88 21.10 -5.75
C TYR A 143 7.92 22.27 -6.01
N GLY A 144 8.31 23.20 -6.85
CA GLY A 144 7.47 24.31 -7.28
C GLY A 144 8.19 25.66 -7.28
N ASN A 145 7.42 26.69 -7.57
CA ASN A 145 7.91 28.07 -7.55
C ASN A 145 7.76 28.65 -6.12
N MET A 146 8.81 28.48 -5.31
CA MET A 146 8.87 28.96 -3.92
C MET A 146 10.26 29.50 -3.60
N ASP A 147 10.39 30.29 -2.53
CA ASP A 147 11.69 30.58 -1.94
C ASP A 147 12.23 29.35 -1.23
N MET A 148 13.12 28.63 -1.88
CA MET A 148 13.67 27.37 -1.41
C MET A 148 14.52 27.57 -0.15
N GLU A 149 15.28 28.66 -0.06
CA GLU A 149 16.13 28.96 1.10
C GLU A 149 15.28 29.19 2.35
N GLU A 150 14.22 29.99 2.24
CA GLU A 150 13.27 30.21 3.33
C GLU A 150 12.61 28.89 3.78
N ARG A 151 12.24 28.01 2.84
CA ARG A 151 11.61 26.73 3.18
C ARG A 151 12.58 25.77 3.87
N LEU A 152 13.80 25.67 3.38
CA LEU A 152 14.83 24.84 4.00
C LEU A 152 15.21 25.33 5.39
N GLN A 153 15.35 26.65 5.59
CA GLN A 153 15.59 27.26 6.88
C GLN A 153 14.45 26.94 7.85
N TYR A 154 13.20 27.08 7.41
CA TYR A 154 12.03 26.76 8.23
C TYR A 154 12.01 25.28 8.65
N LEU A 155 12.28 24.35 7.71
CA LEU A 155 12.33 22.93 8.01
C LEU A 155 13.40 22.62 9.06
N ASP A 156 14.57 23.22 8.94
CA ASP A 156 15.65 23.03 9.89
C ASP A 156 15.31 23.58 11.26
N GLU A 157 14.97 24.88 11.37
CA GLU A 157 14.71 25.56 12.63
C GLU A 157 13.47 25.05 13.36
N ALA A 158 12.39 24.74 12.62
CA ALA A 158 11.13 24.32 13.22
C ALA A 158 11.13 22.85 13.61
N TYR A 159 11.83 21.99 12.87
CA TYR A 159 11.74 20.54 13.03
C TYR A 159 13.11 19.85 13.11
N LEU A 160 13.94 19.88 12.07
CA LEU A 160 15.06 18.96 11.91
C LEU A 160 16.16 19.16 12.94
N SER A 161 16.50 20.42 13.28
CA SER A 161 17.50 20.76 14.30
C SER A 161 17.14 20.31 15.73
N LYS A 162 15.92 19.85 15.96
CA LYS A 162 15.44 19.34 17.25
C LYS A 162 15.68 17.85 17.44
N PHE A 163 16.15 17.18 16.40
CA PHE A 163 16.44 15.75 16.42
C PHE A 163 17.94 15.52 16.26
N ASP A 164 18.49 14.67 17.08
CA ASP A 164 19.83 14.11 16.85
C ASP A 164 19.73 13.02 15.79
N TYR A 165 20.85 12.73 15.10
CA TYR A 165 20.88 11.62 14.16
C TYR A 165 20.61 10.30 14.87
N LEU A 166 19.74 9.49 14.30
CA LEU A 166 19.40 8.15 14.77
C LEU A 166 19.63 7.17 13.61
N GLU A 167 20.45 6.13 13.86
CA GLU A 167 20.58 5.02 12.91
C GLU A 167 19.35 4.13 13.00
N ILE A 168 18.61 4.03 11.89
CA ILE A 168 17.40 3.23 11.80
C ILE A 168 17.60 2.23 10.67
N ASP A 169 17.54 0.95 10.99
CA ASP A 169 17.50 -0.10 9.99
C ASP A 169 16.06 -0.26 9.47
N SER A 170 15.84 0.27 8.28
CA SER A 170 14.60 0.11 7.50
C SER A 170 14.89 -0.51 6.13
N SER A 171 16.04 -1.19 5.99
CA SER A 171 16.41 -1.88 4.77
C SER A 171 15.48 -3.06 4.49
N ILE A 172 15.25 -3.31 3.18
CA ILE A 172 14.46 -4.45 2.72
C ILE A 172 15.43 -5.42 2.06
N GLU A 173 15.59 -6.58 2.68
CA GLU A 173 16.36 -7.66 2.07
C GLU A 173 15.61 -8.27 0.90
N PRO A 174 16.28 -8.48 -0.26
CA PRO A 174 15.64 -9.10 -1.40
C PRO A 174 15.19 -10.53 -1.10
N GLN A 175 13.98 -10.87 -1.53
CA GLN A 175 13.51 -12.24 -1.54
C GLN A 175 14.45 -13.12 -2.35
N GLN A 176 14.91 -14.21 -1.77
CA GLN A 176 15.76 -15.17 -2.46
C GLN A 176 14.97 -15.97 -3.50
N PRO A 177 15.60 -16.35 -4.62
CA PRO A 177 14.93 -17.18 -5.62
C PRO A 177 14.46 -18.52 -5.06
N PHE A 178 13.27 -18.94 -5.44
CA PHE A 178 12.75 -20.26 -5.11
C PHE A 178 13.49 -21.35 -5.90
N GLU A 179 13.69 -22.53 -5.30
CA GLU A 179 14.31 -23.67 -5.97
C GLU A 179 13.38 -24.30 -7.03
N ALA A 180 12.07 -24.15 -6.86
CA ALA A 180 11.04 -24.66 -7.75
C ALA A 180 9.81 -23.74 -7.75
N PRO A 181 8.95 -23.82 -8.78
CA PRO A 181 7.67 -23.10 -8.77
C PRO A 181 6.82 -23.46 -7.56
N VAL A 182 6.23 -22.46 -6.93
CA VAL A 182 5.30 -22.59 -5.81
C VAL A 182 3.88 -22.53 -6.35
N TYR A 183 3.02 -23.44 -5.92
CA TYR A 183 1.61 -23.48 -6.27
C TYR A 183 0.78 -23.11 -5.05
N VAL A 184 -0.09 -22.11 -5.20
CA VAL A 184 -0.97 -21.64 -4.13
C VAL A 184 -2.41 -21.68 -4.62
N GLU A 185 -3.30 -22.20 -3.80
CA GLU A 185 -4.74 -22.18 -4.01
C GLU A 185 -5.39 -21.41 -2.85
N LYS A 186 -6.25 -20.45 -3.19
CA LYS A 186 -6.96 -19.62 -2.20
C LYS A 186 -8.43 -19.52 -2.61
N GLN A 187 -9.31 -19.60 -1.64
CA GLN A 187 -10.74 -19.35 -1.81
C GLN A 187 -11.04 -17.88 -1.55
N TYR A 188 -12.05 -17.34 -2.22
CA TYR A 188 -12.62 -16.03 -1.98
C TYR A 188 -14.12 -16.12 -1.73
N SER A 189 -14.67 -15.12 -1.05
CA SER A 189 -16.10 -15.06 -0.74
C SER A 189 -16.91 -14.62 -1.95
N VAL A 190 -18.05 -15.27 -2.16
CA VAL A 190 -19.05 -14.92 -3.17
C VAL A 190 -20.40 -14.73 -2.49
N THR A 191 -21.32 -14.04 -3.15
CA THR A 191 -22.72 -13.95 -2.70
C THR A 191 -23.51 -15.21 -3.06
N ASP A 192 -24.57 -15.51 -2.31
CA ASP A 192 -25.39 -16.70 -2.55
C ASP A 192 -26.03 -16.76 -3.96
N ASP A 193 -26.17 -15.60 -4.60
CA ASP A 193 -26.78 -15.47 -5.94
C ASP A 193 -25.73 -15.51 -7.07
N GLU A 194 -24.44 -15.63 -6.76
CA GLU A 194 -23.36 -15.57 -7.74
C GLU A 194 -23.08 -16.94 -8.35
N ASP A 195 -23.01 -16.99 -9.70
CA ASP A 195 -22.66 -18.20 -10.42
C ASP A 195 -21.14 -18.45 -10.34
N CYS A 196 -20.76 -19.54 -9.69
CA CYS A 196 -19.36 -19.89 -9.49
C CYS A 196 -18.77 -20.75 -10.63
N GLU A 197 -19.53 -21.15 -11.65
CA GLU A 197 -19.05 -22.07 -12.72
C GLU A 197 -17.84 -21.51 -13.48
N GLU A 198 -17.72 -20.20 -13.59
CA GLU A 198 -16.59 -19.54 -14.26
C GLU A 198 -15.97 -18.46 -13.35
N GLY A 199 -15.94 -18.74 -12.04
CA GLY A 199 -15.44 -17.84 -11.01
C GLY A 199 -13.93 -17.96 -10.74
N THR A 200 -13.20 -18.83 -11.43
CA THR A 200 -11.78 -19.10 -11.12
C THR A 200 -10.87 -18.02 -11.72
N TYR A 201 -9.91 -17.60 -10.90
CA TYR A 201 -8.80 -16.73 -11.29
C TYR A 201 -7.53 -17.58 -11.34
N LEU A 202 -6.83 -17.57 -12.46
CA LEU A 202 -5.53 -18.21 -12.62
C LEU A 202 -4.46 -17.13 -12.78
N SER A 203 -3.36 -17.25 -12.07
CA SER A 203 -2.26 -16.31 -12.25
C SER A 203 -0.91 -17.02 -12.32
N TYR A 204 -0.04 -16.49 -13.18
CA TYR A 204 1.38 -16.84 -13.23
C TYR A 204 2.19 -15.62 -12.86
N ASN A 205 3.05 -15.75 -11.85
CA ASN A 205 3.72 -14.62 -11.23
C ASN A 205 5.22 -14.89 -11.14
N THR A 206 6.03 -13.85 -11.36
CA THR A 206 7.49 -13.96 -11.28
C THR A 206 8.12 -12.63 -10.83
N CYS A 207 9.11 -12.70 -9.94
CA CYS A 207 9.95 -11.57 -9.61
C CYS A 207 10.87 -11.22 -10.77
N VAL A 208 11.11 -9.92 -10.98
CA VAL A 208 11.92 -9.39 -12.08
C VAL A 208 13.09 -8.58 -11.53
N SER A 209 14.16 -9.25 -11.09
CA SER A 209 15.36 -8.54 -10.62
C SER A 209 15.05 -7.51 -9.51
N THR A 210 15.70 -6.35 -9.51
CA THR A 210 15.39 -5.20 -8.67
C THR A 210 15.08 -3.97 -9.50
N SER A 211 14.41 -2.98 -8.92
CA SER A 211 14.12 -1.68 -9.55
C SER A 211 15.37 -0.88 -9.92
N LEU A 212 16.56 -1.28 -9.42
CA LEU A 212 17.85 -0.68 -9.78
C LEU A 212 18.39 -1.20 -11.11
N ASP A 213 17.89 -2.34 -11.61
CA ASP A 213 18.19 -2.85 -12.96
C ASP A 213 17.35 -2.10 -14.00
N ARG A 214 17.86 -0.96 -14.44
CA ARG A 214 17.15 -0.03 -15.34
C ARG A 214 16.75 -0.66 -16.68
N GLU A 215 17.56 -1.57 -17.20
CA GLU A 215 17.28 -2.22 -18.48
C GLU A 215 16.08 -3.15 -18.35
N LYS A 216 16.06 -4.01 -17.35
CA LYS A 216 14.92 -4.90 -17.07
C LYS A 216 13.68 -4.11 -16.66
N TYR A 217 13.84 -3.07 -15.84
CA TYR A 217 12.73 -2.21 -15.44
C TYR A 217 11.97 -1.67 -16.65
N VAL A 218 12.66 -1.10 -17.64
CA VAL A 218 12.05 -0.58 -18.87
C VAL A 218 11.61 -1.72 -19.80
N ALA A 219 12.41 -2.79 -19.92
CA ALA A 219 12.09 -3.90 -20.79
C ALA A 219 10.76 -4.57 -20.39
N PHE A 220 10.50 -4.77 -19.11
CA PHE A 220 9.25 -5.36 -18.64
C PHE A 220 8.04 -4.43 -18.79
N GLN A 221 8.19 -3.12 -18.73
CA GLN A 221 7.12 -2.17 -19.10
C GLN A 221 6.71 -2.35 -20.57
N ILE A 222 7.71 -2.52 -21.46
CA ILE A 222 7.45 -2.75 -22.89
C ILE A 222 6.83 -4.14 -23.10
N LEU A 223 7.32 -5.16 -22.41
CA LEU A 223 6.81 -6.53 -22.51
C LEU A 223 5.36 -6.63 -22.02
N ASP A 224 5.03 -5.98 -20.91
CA ASP A 224 3.67 -5.91 -20.39
C ASP A 224 2.70 -5.39 -21.44
N TYR A 225 3.03 -4.25 -22.04
CA TYR A 225 2.22 -3.68 -23.10
C TYR A 225 2.14 -4.59 -24.33
N ALA A 226 3.28 -5.08 -24.81
CA ALA A 226 3.35 -5.82 -26.06
C ALA A 226 2.69 -7.20 -25.98
N LEU A 227 2.76 -7.87 -24.84
CA LEU A 227 2.26 -9.25 -24.68
C LEU A 227 0.77 -9.32 -24.34
N CYS A 228 0.26 -8.35 -23.54
CA CYS A 228 -1.08 -8.45 -23.00
C CYS A 228 -1.97 -7.23 -23.26
N SER A 229 -1.42 -6.01 -23.38
CA SER A 229 -2.22 -4.76 -23.39
C SER A 229 -2.43 -4.19 -24.79
N ALA A 230 -1.50 -4.40 -25.73
CA ALA A 230 -1.63 -3.90 -27.10
C ALA A 230 -2.79 -4.55 -27.85
N PRO A 231 -3.43 -3.85 -28.81
CA PRO A 231 -4.43 -4.46 -29.69
C PRO A 231 -3.85 -5.69 -30.43
N GLY A 232 -4.49 -6.86 -30.25
CA GLY A 232 -4.01 -8.11 -30.82
C GLY A 232 -2.78 -8.69 -30.10
N ALA A 233 -2.55 -8.33 -28.86
CA ALA A 233 -1.45 -8.82 -28.03
C ALA A 233 -1.39 -10.35 -28.03
N PRO A 234 -0.25 -10.96 -28.38
CA PRO A 234 -0.17 -12.37 -28.73
C PRO A 234 -0.47 -13.31 -27.57
N LEU A 235 -0.07 -12.96 -26.35
CA LEU A 235 -0.27 -13.81 -25.18
C LEU A 235 -1.75 -13.78 -24.75
N LYS A 236 -2.33 -12.59 -24.67
CA LYS A 236 -3.76 -12.42 -24.37
C LYS A 236 -4.61 -13.19 -25.37
N GLN A 237 -4.35 -13.05 -26.66
CA GLN A 237 -5.09 -13.72 -27.71
C GLN A 237 -4.94 -15.25 -27.64
N ALA A 238 -3.73 -15.74 -27.43
CA ALA A 238 -3.46 -17.18 -27.34
C ALA A 238 -4.17 -17.85 -26.16
N LEU A 239 -4.30 -17.17 -25.02
CA LEU A 239 -5.01 -17.67 -23.84
C LEU A 239 -6.52 -17.68 -24.08
N ILE A 240 -7.08 -16.60 -24.63
CA ILE A 240 -8.51 -16.50 -24.97
C ILE A 240 -8.91 -17.56 -26.03
N GLU A 241 -8.12 -17.74 -27.09
CA GLU A 241 -8.36 -18.76 -28.12
C GLU A 241 -8.34 -20.21 -27.58
N LYS A 242 -7.60 -20.43 -26.49
CA LYS A 242 -7.58 -21.71 -25.78
C LYS A 242 -8.66 -21.85 -24.72
N ASN A 243 -9.54 -20.86 -24.58
CA ASN A 243 -10.56 -20.75 -23.52
C ASN A 243 -9.97 -20.82 -22.09
N ILE A 244 -8.77 -20.26 -21.91
CA ILE A 244 -8.17 -20.09 -20.59
C ILE A 244 -8.60 -18.69 -20.08
N GLY A 245 -9.73 -18.68 -19.38
CA GLY A 245 -10.37 -17.46 -18.89
C GLY A 245 -11.16 -16.67 -19.95
N LYS A 246 -12.09 -15.88 -19.48
CA LYS A 246 -12.90 -14.94 -20.29
C LYS A 246 -12.19 -13.61 -20.53
N ASP A 247 -11.38 -13.18 -19.56
CA ASP A 247 -10.50 -12.02 -19.69
C ASP A 247 -9.10 -12.36 -19.23
N VAL A 248 -8.13 -11.76 -19.92
CA VAL A 248 -6.70 -11.93 -19.65
C VAL A 248 -6.05 -10.55 -19.60
N TYR A 249 -5.26 -10.31 -18.57
CA TYR A 249 -4.46 -9.11 -18.43
C TYR A 249 -3.10 -9.44 -17.77
N SER A 250 -2.19 -8.51 -17.83
CA SER A 250 -0.91 -8.57 -17.12
C SER A 250 -0.77 -7.39 -16.17
N ILE A 251 0.04 -7.57 -15.17
CA ILE A 251 0.45 -6.55 -14.21
C ILE A 251 1.98 -6.56 -14.18
N TYR A 252 2.59 -5.41 -14.37
CA TYR A 252 3.97 -5.19 -14.02
C TYR A 252 4.04 -4.21 -12.87
N GLU A 253 4.08 -4.74 -11.63
CA GLU A 253 4.25 -3.93 -10.43
C GLU A 253 5.72 -3.54 -10.28
N ASN A 254 6.00 -2.29 -10.54
CA ASN A 254 7.35 -1.74 -10.57
C ASN A 254 7.60 -0.63 -9.53
N GLY A 255 6.62 -0.37 -8.67
CA GLY A 255 6.69 0.61 -7.58
C GLY A 255 7.39 0.11 -6.31
N ILE A 256 7.88 -1.13 -6.31
CA ILE A 256 8.56 -1.80 -5.19
C ILE A 256 10.01 -2.13 -5.53
N TYR A 257 10.81 -2.50 -4.52
CA TYR A 257 12.24 -2.74 -4.69
C TYR A 257 12.54 -3.95 -5.59
N GLN A 258 11.78 -5.04 -5.46
CA GLN A 258 11.80 -6.18 -6.37
C GLN A 258 10.52 -6.21 -7.19
N PRO A 259 10.49 -5.61 -8.39
CA PRO A 259 9.33 -5.67 -9.28
C PRO A 259 8.89 -7.10 -9.58
N TYR A 260 7.60 -7.29 -9.79
CA TYR A 260 7.09 -8.57 -10.29
C TYR A 260 6.22 -8.38 -11.52
N PHE A 261 6.17 -9.43 -12.31
CA PHE A 261 5.32 -9.54 -13.49
C PHE A 261 4.31 -10.66 -13.30
N SER A 262 3.05 -10.34 -13.51
CA SER A 262 1.92 -11.26 -13.39
C SER A 262 1.15 -11.34 -14.70
N ILE A 263 0.65 -12.53 -15.01
CA ILE A 263 -0.36 -12.77 -16.05
C ILE A 263 -1.56 -13.37 -15.35
N VAL A 264 -2.71 -12.75 -15.52
CA VAL A 264 -3.96 -13.17 -14.86
C VAL A 264 -5.00 -13.52 -15.91
N ALA A 265 -5.64 -14.68 -15.75
CA ALA A 265 -6.82 -15.08 -16.49
C ALA A 265 -8.01 -15.17 -15.54
N LYS A 266 -9.06 -14.39 -15.81
CA LYS A 266 -10.32 -14.36 -15.05
C LYS A 266 -11.39 -15.17 -15.74
N GLY A 267 -12.30 -15.73 -14.97
CA GLY A 267 -13.42 -16.48 -15.52
C GLY A 267 -12.95 -17.80 -16.18
N ALA A 268 -12.00 -18.46 -15.55
CA ALA A 268 -11.56 -19.78 -15.96
C ALA A 268 -12.44 -20.86 -15.33
N ASN A 269 -12.57 -22.00 -16.04
CA ASN A 269 -13.09 -23.26 -15.48
C ASN A 269 -11.92 -24.08 -14.94
N LEU A 270 -12.11 -24.70 -13.78
CA LEU A 270 -11.18 -25.68 -13.21
C LEU A 270 -11.30 -27.02 -13.92
#